data_49ef79d8311c5d9e91936e1d6bc3942d
#
_entry.id   49ef79d8311c5d9e91936e1d6bc3942d
#
_cell.length_a   1.000
_cell.length_b   1.000
_cell.length_c   1.000
_cell.angle_alpha   90.00
_cell.angle_beta   90.00
_cell.angle_gamma   90.00
#
_symmetry.space_group_name_H-M   'P 1'
#
loop_
_entity.id
_entity.type
_entity.pdbx_description
1 polymer ?
#
loop_
_entity_poly.entity_id
_entity_poly.type
_entity_poly.pdbx_seq_one_letter_code
_entity_poly.pdbx_strand_id
1 'polypeptide(L)'
;MISSTGSSIPMDTLRISPVDICGRPHILRQSSADGPRRRPSLLLFGYAMQLRIKLYDLILAFANALDQVHPALTGHHRRVGFLLDRLAERLGLPSEERERLFLAGIMHDVGVIPLKTSAEDLVFERERYLHPQAGCLFLQNCPTLAEEAERVRFHHMYWEKACDRGLAAREGSLINIADRVDVDLRAKNDFREAVEGADRRVCERRPGIYSPDHIEAMQDILHDEETLNDLAGAHIRLPAFVRRRYGNQILTPQETIRFSTLFGHIIDSCSPFTATHSTGVAHMAVALGRLTGMGQDDLDTLFVAGMLHDIGKLGIPLALLEKPGQLTDEEFPKVKRHADLSRLWLDAVPGFERVSVWGGGHHERLDGKGYPLGLKGEEIPLPSRIMAIADVFTALTEDRPYRKGMTPPEALRIVKGMVKQGHLDGDLSRLLCDHADELDAVRASSQAEARRGFQALHDACAEPDERLRD
;
A
#
# COMPACT_ATOMS: atom_id res chain seq x y z
N MET A 1 -34.60 13.88 -33.44
CA MET A 1 -33.65 12.89 -33.95
C MET A 1 -32.27 13.53 -33.88
N ILE A 2 -31.53 13.25 -32.85
CA ILE A 2 -30.10 13.57 -32.75
C ILE A 2 -29.45 12.29 -32.15
N SER A 3 -28.64 11.67 -32.97
CA SER A 3 -27.94 10.41 -32.67
C SER A 3 -26.77 10.66 -31.74
N SER A 4 -26.73 9.98 -30.60
CA SER A 4 -25.61 9.89 -29.68
C SER A 4 -24.67 8.81 -30.19
N THR A 5 -23.51 9.19 -30.71
CA THR A 5 -22.40 8.27 -30.92
C THR A 5 -21.49 8.28 -29.68
N GLY A 6 -21.66 7.30 -28.80
CA GLY A 6 -20.72 7.00 -27.75
C GLY A 6 -19.49 6.31 -28.29
N SER A 7 -18.34 6.97 -28.25
CA SER A 7 -17.05 6.33 -28.53
C SER A 7 -16.58 5.59 -27.29
N SER A 8 -16.69 4.28 -27.29
CA SER A 8 -16.05 3.39 -26.35
C SER A 8 -14.53 3.35 -26.60
N ILE A 9 -13.74 3.74 -25.61
CA ILE A 9 -12.28 3.58 -25.60
C ILE A 9 -11.97 2.07 -25.43
N PRO A 10 -11.13 1.47 -26.27
CA PRO A 10 -10.79 0.06 -26.17
C PRO A 10 -9.95 -0.20 -24.90
N MET A 11 -10.33 -1.22 -24.13
CA MET A 11 -9.66 -1.68 -22.88
C MET A 11 -8.28 -2.34 -23.08
N ASP A 12 -7.69 -2.32 -24.27
CA ASP A 12 -6.50 -3.12 -24.58
C ASP A 12 -5.14 -2.41 -24.35
N THR A 13 -5.10 -1.23 -23.74
CA THR A 13 -3.86 -0.44 -23.59
C THR A 13 -3.26 -0.39 -22.18
N LEU A 14 -3.73 -1.16 -21.21
CA LEU A 14 -3.10 -1.26 -19.90
C LEU A 14 -1.99 -2.33 -19.88
N ARG A 15 -0.92 -2.09 -20.63
CA ARG A 15 0.36 -2.80 -20.42
C ARG A 15 1.09 -2.13 -19.26
N ILE A 16 0.93 -2.67 -18.06
CA ILE A 16 1.79 -2.32 -16.92
C ILE A 16 3.18 -2.89 -17.24
N SER A 17 4.13 -2.03 -17.57
CA SER A 17 5.54 -2.41 -17.64
C SER A 17 6.05 -2.62 -16.22
N PRO A 18 6.60 -3.77 -15.86
CA PRO A 18 7.26 -3.94 -14.58
C PRO A 18 8.51 -3.06 -14.55
N VAL A 19 8.52 -2.12 -13.60
CA VAL A 19 9.63 -1.20 -13.40
C VAL A 19 10.33 -1.57 -12.10
N ASP A 20 11.64 -1.77 -12.16
CA ASP A 20 12.50 -1.94 -11.01
C ASP A 20 12.51 -0.66 -10.15
N ILE A 21 12.39 -0.79 -8.83
CA ILE A 21 12.47 0.30 -7.85
C ILE A 21 13.79 1.08 -7.98
N CYS A 22 14.83 0.47 -8.52
CA CYS A 22 16.12 1.11 -8.78
C CYS A 22 16.21 1.86 -10.12
N GLY A 23 15.11 1.94 -10.90
CA GLY A 23 15.08 2.67 -12.16
C GLY A 23 15.76 1.97 -13.34
N ARG A 24 15.94 0.65 -13.31
CA ARG A 24 16.44 -0.11 -14.45
C ARG A 24 15.29 -0.62 -15.30
N PRO A 25 15.25 -0.36 -16.62
CA PRO A 25 14.23 -0.91 -17.48
C PRO A 25 14.42 -2.42 -17.63
N HIS A 26 13.45 -3.22 -17.21
CA HIS A 26 13.37 -4.61 -17.65
C HIS A 26 13.01 -4.61 -19.13
N ILE A 27 13.99 -4.88 -19.98
CA ILE A 27 13.76 -5.15 -21.40
C ILE A 27 13.06 -6.51 -21.47
N LEU A 28 11.73 -6.51 -21.53
CA LEU A 28 10.98 -7.66 -21.96
C LEU A 28 11.26 -7.87 -23.45
N ARG A 29 12.21 -8.73 -23.75
CA ARG A 29 12.29 -9.33 -25.09
C ARG A 29 10.97 -10.07 -25.31
N GLN A 30 10.21 -9.64 -26.30
CA GLN A 30 9.14 -10.47 -26.86
C GLN A 30 9.79 -11.76 -27.34
N SER A 31 9.68 -12.83 -26.59
CA SER A 31 9.95 -14.17 -27.05
C SER A 31 8.62 -14.78 -27.49
N SER A 32 8.52 -14.99 -28.78
CA SER A 32 7.58 -15.95 -29.38
C SER A 32 7.55 -17.25 -28.59
N ALA A 33 6.37 -17.87 -28.57
CA ALA A 33 5.96 -19.14 -27.99
C ALA A 33 7.07 -20.18 -27.69
N ASP A 34 6.87 -20.88 -26.53
CA ASP A 34 7.47 -22.18 -26.22
C ASP A 34 8.97 -22.23 -25.90
N GLY A 35 9.32 -21.72 -24.70
CA GLY A 35 10.52 -22.10 -23.98
C GLY A 35 10.24 -22.21 -22.49
N PRO A 36 10.85 -23.17 -21.75
CA PRO A 36 10.57 -23.35 -20.33
C PRO A 36 10.94 -22.07 -19.57
N ARG A 37 9.96 -21.48 -18.87
CA ARG A 37 10.17 -20.38 -17.95
C ARG A 37 11.30 -20.78 -17.00
N ARG A 38 12.41 -20.04 -17.00
CA ARG A 38 13.49 -20.25 -16.04
C ARG A 38 12.90 -20.08 -14.64
N ARG A 39 12.74 -21.20 -13.93
CA ARG A 39 12.40 -21.23 -12.52
C ARG A 39 13.53 -20.50 -11.78
N PRO A 40 13.26 -19.50 -10.92
CA PRO A 40 14.29 -19.02 -10.01
C PRO A 40 14.75 -20.21 -9.18
N SER A 41 16.06 -20.34 -8.97
CA SER A 41 16.65 -21.41 -8.18
C SER A 41 16.20 -21.28 -6.73
N LEU A 42 15.20 -22.06 -6.33
CA LEU A 42 14.64 -22.17 -4.98
C LEU A 42 15.57 -22.88 -3.98
N LEU A 43 16.79 -23.21 -4.40
CA LEU A 43 17.77 -23.91 -3.59
C LEU A 43 18.83 -22.93 -3.12
N LEU A 44 18.71 -22.43 -1.91
CA LEU A 44 19.74 -22.02 -0.95
C LEU A 44 19.22 -20.95 0.05
N PHE A 45 18.21 -21.29 0.85
CA PHE A 45 17.92 -20.50 2.05
C PHE A 45 18.36 -21.24 3.30
N GLY A 46 19.66 -21.40 3.45
CA GLY A 46 20.31 -22.06 4.59
C GLY A 46 20.98 -21.12 5.61
N TYR A 47 20.63 -19.83 5.62
CA TYR A 47 21.08 -18.88 6.64
C TYR A 47 19.88 -18.11 7.17
N ALA A 48 19.73 -18.09 8.50
CA ALA A 48 18.81 -17.20 9.21
C ALA A 48 19.22 -15.75 8.92
N MET A 49 18.68 -15.17 7.87
CA MET A 49 18.83 -13.74 7.57
C MET A 49 17.72 -13.00 8.33
N GLN A 50 18.09 -12.25 9.37
CA GLN A 50 17.20 -11.32 10.04
C GLN A 50 16.58 -10.35 9.02
N LEU A 51 15.33 -9.95 9.27
CA LEU A 51 14.69 -8.86 8.53
C LEU A 51 15.55 -7.58 8.65
N ARG A 52 16.22 -7.21 7.60
CA ARG A 52 17.06 -6.00 7.50
C ARG A 52 16.53 -5.11 6.40
N ILE A 53 15.48 -4.38 6.69
CA ILE A 53 14.73 -3.58 5.74
C ILE A 53 15.16 -2.14 5.89
N LYS A 54 15.43 -1.49 4.79
CA LYS A 54 15.62 -0.04 4.78
C LYS A 54 14.27 0.66 4.79
N LEU A 55 14.10 1.61 5.70
CA LEU A 55 12.88 2.42 5.81
C LEU A 55 12.47 3.00 4.46
N TYR A 56 13.44 3.51 3.72
CA TYR A 56 13.23 4.11 2.42
C TYR A 56 12.61 3.16 1.39
N ASP A 57 13.18 1.94 1.26
CA ASP A 57 12.70 0.96 0.28
C ASP A 57 11.26 0.53 0.61
N LEU A 58 10.95 0.43 1.89
CA LEU A 58 9.61 0.09 2.38
C LEU A 58 8.60 1.19 2.04
N ILE A 59 8.90 2.46 2.37
CA ILE A 59 8.00 3.59 2.10
C ILE A 59 7.75 3.74 0.60
N LEU A 60 8.78 3.60 -0.24
CA LEU A 60 8.60 3.66 -1.69
C LEU A 60 7.74 2.54 -2.25
N ALA A 61 7.90 1.31 -1.73
CA ALA A 61 7.07 0.20 -2.16
C ALA A 61 5.60 0.48 -1.86
N PHE A 62 5.32 1.07 -0.69
CA PHE A 62 3.96 1.47 -0.31
C PHE A 62 3.42 2.62 -1.15
N ALA A 63 4.20 3.67 -1.39
CA ALA A 63 3.80 4.74 -2.28
C ALA A 63 3.42 4.21 -3.67
N ASN A 64 4.21 3.26 -4.20
CA ASN A 64 3.88 2.62 -5.47
C ASN A 64 2.59 1.80 -5.40
N ALA A 65 2.32 1.14 -4.28
CA ALA A 65 1.08 0.38 -4.09
C ALA A 65 -0.13 1.33 -3.98
N LEU A 66 0.00 2.45 -3.27
CA LEU A 66 -1.01 3.50 -3.18
C LEU A 66 -1.32 4.11 -4.56
N ASP A 67 -0.30 4.35 -5.37
CA ASP A 67 -0.44 4.85 -6.75
C ASP A 67 -1.27 3.91 -7.65
N GLN A 68 -1.43 2.64 -7.29
CA GLN A 68 -2.22 1.67 -8.06
C GLN A 68 -3.72 1.68 -7.73
N VAL A 69 -4.12 2.33 -6.65
CA VAL A 69 -5.54 2.42 -6.24
C VAL A 69 -6.38 3.08 -7.33
N HIS A 70 -5.82 4.07 -8.05
CA HIS A 70 -6.48 4.71 -9.16
C HIS A 70 -5.48 5.14 -10.24
N PRO A 71 -5.80 4.99 -11.56
CA PRO A 71 -4.89 5.38 -12.65
C PRO A 71 -4.42 6.84 -12.59
N ALA A 72 -5.26 7.75 -12.08
CA ALA A 72 -4.90 9.15 -11.89
C ALA A 72 -3.81 9.37 -10.83
N LEU A 73 -3.54 8.41 -9.95
CA LEU A 73 -2.51 8.50 -8.92
C LEU A 73 -1.15 7.92 -9.37
N THR A 74 -1.06 7.36 -10.58
CA THR A 74 0.20 6.73 -11.03
C THR A 74 1.38 7.69 -10.93
N GLY A 75 2.35 7.37 -10.05
CA GLY A 75 3.54 8.18 -9.77
C GLY A 75 3.29 9.47 -8.99
N HIS A 76 2.05 9.74 -8.56
CA HIS A 76 1.64 10.94 -7.84
C HIS A 76 2.46 11.18 -6.57
N HIS A 77 2.44 10.22 -5.67
CA HIS A 77 3.13 10.33 -4.38
C HIS A 77 4.63 10.61 -4.53
N ARG A 78 5.27 10.00 -5.53
CA ARG A 78 6.68 10.26 -5.83
C ARG A 78 6.93 11.66 -6.37
N ARG A 79 6.05 12.16 -7.27
CA ARG A 79 6.19 13.52 -7.82
C ARG A 79 5.92 14.58 -6.79
N VAL A 80 4.92 14.39 -5.93
CA VAL A 80 4.67 15.30 -4.80
C VAL A 80 5.87 15.34 -3.86
N GLY A 81 6.43 14.19 -3.45
CA GLY A 81 7.65 14.15 -2.66
C GLY A 81 8.84 14.85 -3.33
N PHE A 82 9.02 14.65 -4.65
CA PHE A 82 10.07 15.30 -5.43
C PHE A 82 9.88 16.83 -5.49
N LEU A 83 8.66 17.28 -5.80
CA LEU A 83 8.32 18.72 -5.83
C LEU A 83 8.56 19.36 -4.46
N LEU A 84 8.21 18.69 -3.38
CA LEU A 84 8.46 19.16 -2.02
C LEU A 84 9.94 19.29 -1.69
N ASP A 85 10.76 18.37 -2.14
CA ASP A 85 12.21 18.48 -1.98
C ASP A 85 12.76 19.71 -2.72
N ARG A 86 12.34 19.90 -3.98
CA ARG A 86 12.75 21.07 -4.76
C ARG A 86 12.24 22.37 -4.14
N LEU A 87 11.00 22.39 -3.67
CA LEU A 87 10.39 23.56 -3.01
C LEU A 87 11.11 23.90 -1.72
N ALA A 88 11.37 22.93 -0.86
CA ALA A 88 12.11 23.10 0.39
C ALA A 88 13.56 23.56 0.15
N GLU A 89 14.21 23.11 -0.92
CA GLU A 89 15.53 23.57 -1.34
C GLU A 89 15.51 25.05 -1.73
N ARG A 90 14.54 25.47 -2.56
CA ARG A 90 14.41 26.88 -3.00
C ARG A 90 14.10 27.80 -1.83
N LEU A 91 13.34 27.34 -0.85
CA LEU A 91 13.03 28.06 0.39
C LEU A 91 14.17 28.03 1.41
N GLY A 92 15.29 27.35 1.11
CA GLY A 92 16.47 27.29 2.00
C GLY A 92 16.23 26.48 3.28
N LEU A 93 15.27 25.55 3.30
CA LEU A 93 14.99 24.74 4.48
C LEU A 93 16.16 23.79 4.79
N PRO A 94 16.44 23.53 6.09
CA PRO A 94 17.46 22.55 6.50
C PRO A 94 17.20 21.17 5.92
N SER A 95 18.26 20.39 5.69
CA SER A 95 18.14 19.06 5.10
C SER A 95 17.23 18.11 5.89
N GLU A 96 17.17 18.28 7.21
CA GLU A 96 16.29 17.47 8.07
C GLU A 96 14.80 17.77 7.82
N GLU A 97 14.44 19.04 7.64
CA GLU A 97 13.06 19.45 7.32
C GLU A 97 12.69 19.04 5.88
N ARG A 98 13.63 19.17 4.92
CA ARG A 98 13.43 18.68 3.55
C ARG A 98 13.08 17.19 3.51
N GLU A 99 13.78 16.39 4.32
CA GLU A 99 13.56 14.95 4.40
C GLU A 99 12.20 14.60 4.99
N ARG A 100 11.79 15.30 6.05
CA ARG A 100 10.48 15.13 6.69
C ARG A 100 9.35 15.51 5.74
N LEU A 101 9.50 16.62 5.03
CA LEU A 101 8.55 17.06 4.01
C LEU A 101 8.44 16.05 2.87
N PHE A 102 9.57 15.52 2.40
CA PHE A 102 9.58 14.49 1.38
C PHE A 102 8.78 13.24 1.81
N LEU A 103 9.01 12.75 3.05
CA LEU A 103 8.26 11.60 3.58
C LEU A 103 6.78 11.92 3.77
N ALA A 104 6.46 13.08 4.32
CA ALA A 104 5.08 13.53 4.49
C ALA A 104 4.38 13.62 3.12
N GLY A 105 5.07 14.15 2.10
CA GLY A 105 4.54 14.21 0.73
C GLY A 105 4.28 12.85 0.09
N ILE A 106 5.17 11.88 0.31
CA ILE A 106 4.95 10.50 -0.18
C ILE A 106 3.75 9.84 0.52
N MET A 107 3.43 10.22 1.74
CA MET A 107 2.41 9.58 2.56
C MET A 107 1.14 10.42 2.73
N HIS A 108 1.03 11.62 2.09
CA HIS A 108 -0.01 12.59 2.39
C HIS A 108 -1.43 12.04 2.21
N ASP A 109 -1.66 11.22 1.19
CA ASP A 109 -2.96 10.66 0.82
C ASP A 109 -3.24 9.26 1.42
N VAL A 110 -2.43 8.80 2.37
CA VAL A 110 -2.63 7.47 2.98
C VAL A 110 -4.02 7.32 3.62
N GLY A 111 -4.65 8.40 4.02
CA GLY A 111 -5.99 8.44 4.61
C GLY A 111 -7.15 8.30 3.61
N VAL A 112 -6.87 8.35 2.32
CA VAL A 112 -7.88 8.22 1.24
C VAL A 112 -8.51 6.84 1.22
N ILE A 113 -7.69 5.81 1.43
CA ILE A 113 -8.11 4.39 1.34
C ILE A 113 -9.16 4.05 2.39
N PRO A 114 -8.93 4.31 3.70
CA PRO A 114 -9.91 4.02 4.74
C PRO A 114 -11.26 4.71 4.58
N LEU A 115 -11.25 5.89 3.98
CA LEU A 115 -12.45 6.70 3.78
C LEU A 115 -13.19 6.35 2.48
N LYS A 116 -12.58 5.50 1.60
CA LYS A 116 -13.12 5.19 0.26
C LYS A 116 -13.42 6.44 -0.55
N THR A 117 -12.62 7.48 -0.38
CA THR A 117 -12.76 8.74 -1.10
C THR A 117 -12.56 8.48 -2.58
N SER A 118 -13.47 8.95 -3.42
CA SER A 118 -13.34 8.79 -4.86
C SER A 118 -12.22 9.68 -5.42
N ALA A 119 -11.62 9.29 -6.53
CA ALA A 119 -10.62 10.14 -7.20
C ALA A 119 -11.21 11.51 -7.61
N GLU A 120 -12.51 11.56 -7.91
CA GLU A 120 -13.21 12.82 -8.21
C GLU A 120 -13.31 13.71 -6.96
N ASP A 121 -13.63 13.14 -5.80
CA ASP A 121 -13.70 13.88 -4.54
C ASP A 121 -12.34 14.43 -4.12
N LEU A 122 -11.24 13.69 -4.39
CA LEU A 122 -9.87 14.16 -4.18
C LEU A 122 -9.54 15.36 -5.09
N VAL A 123 -9.86 15.26 -6.37
CA VAL A 123 -9.60 16.35 -7.34
C VAL A 123 -10.39 17.61 -7.00
N PHE A 124 -11.65 17.45 -6.56
CA PHE A 124 -12.55 18.57 -6.23
C PHE A 124 -12.51 18.99 -4.76
N GLU A 125 -11.67 18.37 -3.91
CA GLU A 125 -11.53 18.70 -2.48
C GLU A 125 -12.86 18.73 -1.70
N ARG A 126 -13.85 17.90 -2.06
CA ARG A 126 -15.20 17.95 -1.44
C ARG A 126 -15.12 17.59 0.01
N GLU A 127 -14.45 16.93 0.62
CA GLU A 127 -14.28 16.62 2.04
C GLU A 127 -12.81 16.76 2.45
N ARG A 128 -12.24 17.91 2.11
CA ARG A 128 -10.79 18.15 2.09
C ARG A 128 -10.06 17.92 3.42
N TYR A 129 -10.79 17.83 4.53
CA TYR A 129 -10.15 17.63 5.85
C TYR A 129 -10.23 16.21 6.38
N LEU A 130 -11.08 15.35 5.83
CA LEU A 130 -11.29 14.01 6.37
C LEU A 130 -10.08 13.09 6.11
N HIS A 131 -9.59 13.02 4.88
CA HIS A 131 -8.45 12.15 4.60
C HIS A 131 -7.13 12.65 5.20
N PRO A 132 -6.83 13.96 5.32
CA PRO A 132 -5.70 14.45 6.11
C PRO A 132 -5.77 14.00 7.56
N GLN A 133 -6.94 14.13 8.19
CA GLN A 133 -7.16 13.69 9.56
C GLN A 133 -6.99 12.18 9.70
N ALA A 134 -7.59 11.39 8.82
CA ALA A 134 -7.43 9.94 8.81
C ALA A 134 -5.98 9.53 8.59
N GLY A 135 -5.30 10.13 7.61
CA GLY A 135 -3.89 9.88 7.34
C GLY A 135 -3.00 10.15 8.56
N CYS A 136 -3.20 11.28 9.22
CA CYS A 136 -2.50 11.60 10.46
C CYS A 136 -2.74 10.54 11.54
N LEU A 137 -3.98 10.17 11.80
CA LEU A 137 -4.34 9.19 12.82
C LEU A 137 -3.73 7.81 12.53
N PHE A 138 -3.65 7.41 11.26
CA PHE A 138 -2.95 6.19 10.87
C PHE A 138 -1.44 6.29 11.12
N LEU A 139 -0.80 7.36 10.65
CA LEU A 139 0.65 7.52 10.73
C LEU A 139 1.15 7.71 12.17
N GLN A 140 0.38 8.34 13.06
CA GLN A 140 0.71 8.50 14.48
C GLN A 140 0.90 7.17 15.22
N ASN A 141 0.29 6.08 14.75
CA ASN A 141 0.49 4.75 15.31
C ASN A 141 1.90 4.17 15.00
N CYS A 142 2.67 4.83 14.12
CA CYS A 142 4.06 4.50 13.83
C CYS A 142 4.98 5.61 14.39
N PRO A 143 5.68 5.38 15.52
CA PRO A 143 6.52 6.42 16.15
C PRO A 143 7.54 7.04 15.19
N THR A 144 8.04 6.28 14.22
CA THR A 144 9.00 6.75 13.21
C THR A 144 8.39 7.76 12.24
N LEU A 145 7.06 7.83 12.13
CA LEU A 145 6.32 8.73 11.23
C LEU A 145 5.43 9.75 12.00
N ALA A 146 5.57 9.84 13.32
CA ALA A 146 4.68 10.66 14.14
C ALA A 146 4.80 12.16 13.82
N GLU A 147 6.00 12.62 13.45
CA GLU A 147 6.22 14.02 13.07
C GLU A 147 5.69 14.32 11.66
N GLU A 148 5.84 13.40 10.74
CA GLU A 148 5.26 13.46 9.38
C GLU A 148 3.73 13.41 9.42
N ALA A 149 3.17 12.69 10.39
CA ALA A 149 1.73 12.60 10.60
C ALA A 149 1.07 13.97 10.82
N GLU A 150 1.68 14.83 11.63
CA GLU A 150 1.14 16.20 11.87
C GLU A 150 1.22 17.06 10.59
N ARG A 151 2.23 16.90 9.75
CA ARG A 151 2.31 17.59 8.44
C ARG A 151 1.20 17.11 7.50
N VAL A 152 0.97 15.80 7.47
CA VAL A 152 -0.12 15.20 6.71
C VAL A 152 -1.48 15.71 7.17
N ARG A 153 -1.68 15.91 8.47
CA ARG A 153 -2.93 16.50 9.01
C ARG A 153 -3.30 17.82 8.34
N PHE A 154 -2.29 18.66 8.07
CA PHE A 154 -2.49 20.02 7.59
C PHE A 154 -2.29 20.20 6.08
N HIS A 155 -2.15 19.13 5.29
CA HIS A 155 -1.77 19.26 3.89
C HIS A 155 -2.83 19.93 3.00
N HIS A 156 -4.07 20.09 3.44
CA HIS A 156 -5.08 20.89 2.78
C HIS A 156 -5.38 22.23 3.46
N MET A 157 -4.59 22.59 4.49
CA MET A 157 -4.77 23.87 5.15
C MET A 157 -4.19 25.00 4.29
N TYR A 158 -4.97 26.07 4.11
CA TYR A 158 -4.51 27.27 3.42
C TYR A 158 -3.52 28.07 4.25
N TRP A 159 -2.59 28.74 3.59
CA TRP A 159 -1.51 29.49 4.23
C TRP A 159 -2.00 30.52 5.23
N GLU A 160 -3.06 31.29 4.90
CA GLU A 160 -3.62 32.31 5.79
C GLU A 160 -3.97 31.81 7.20
N LYS A 161 -4.20 30.48 7.32
CA LYS A 161 -4.47 29.83 8.61
C LYS A 161 -3.26 29.05 9.13
N ALA A 162 -2.48 28.49 8.22
CA ALA A 162 -1.31 27.69 8.53
C ALA A 162 -0.18 28.55 9.14
N CYS A 163 -0.04 29.80 8.68
CA CYS A 163 1.06 30.69 9.08
C CYS A 163 1.15 30.93 10.58
N ASP A 164 0.01 30.96 11.29
CA ASP A 164 -0.07 31.23 12.73
C ASP A 164 -0.19 29.94 13.59
N ARG A 165 -0.28 28.75 12.96
CA ARG A 165 -0.54 27.48 13.66
C ARG A 165 0.70 26.61 13.92
N GLY A 166 1.89 27.16 13.72
CA GLY A 166 3.15 26.47 14.01
C GLY A 166 3.77 25.77 12.79
N LEU A 167 4.90 25.09 13.01
CA LEU A 167 5.75 24.56 11.96
C LEU A 167 5.02 23.50 11.10
N ALA A 168 4.39 22.51 11.73
CA ALA A 168 3.72 21.42 11.01
C ALA A 168 2.60 21.93 10.08
N ALA A 169 1.85 22.97 10.48
CA ALA A 169 0.81 23.55 9.64
C ALA A 169 1.41 24.31 8.46
N ARG A 170 2.47 25.11 8.68
CA ARG A 170 3.18 25.81 7.60
C ARG A 170 3.76 24.81 6.59
N GLU A 171 4.39 23.75 7.05
CA GLU A 171 4.94 22.69 6.22
C GLU A 171 3.84 21.87 5.53
N GLY A 172 2.69 21.66 6.19
CA GLY A 172 1.51 21.07 5.55
C GLY A 172 1.01 21.90 4.36
N SER A 173 1.04 23.24 4.45
CA SER A 173 0.68 24.10 3.33
C SER A 173 1.64 24.00 2.13
N LEU A 174 2.90 23.60 2.34
CA LEU A 174 3.83 23.25 1.25
C LEU A 174 3.40 21.97 0.53
N ILE A 175 2.89 20.98 1.27
CA ILE A 175 2.35 19.77 0.64
C ILE A 175 1.17 20.13 -0.25
N ASN A 176 0.31 21.06 0.18
CA ASN A 176 -0.84 21.52 -0.62
C ASN A 176 -0.44 22.05 -2.00
N ILE A 177 0.54 22.94 -2.07
CA ILE A 177 0.96 23.50 -3.36
C ILE A 177 1.60 22.44 -4.27
N ALA A 178 2.41 21.53 -3.69
CA ALA A 178 3.07 20.47 -4.47
C ALA A 178 2.05 19.45 -5.02
N ASP A 179 1.07 19.05 -4.21
CA ASP A 179 -0.02 18.17 -4.60
C ASP A 179 -0.85 18.79 -5.74
N ARG A 180 -1.32 20.03 -5.55
CA ARG A 180 -2.12 20.72 -6.58
C ARG A 180 -1.37 20.92 -7.89
N VAL A 181 -0.09 21.23 -7.84
CA VAL A 181 0.77 21.32 -9.03
C VAL A 181 0.87 19.97 -9.73
N ASP A 182 1.08 18.87 -8.99
CA ASP A 182 1.14 17.55 -9.63
C ASP A 182 -0.18 17.15 -10.28
N VAL A 183 -1.32 17.44 -9.66
CA VAL A 183 -2.65 17.24 -10.27
C VAL A 183 -2.77 18.04 -11.57
N ASP A 184 -2.35 19.30 -11.57
CA ASP A 184 -2.39 20.18 -12.73
C ASP A 184 -1.46 19.69 -13.86
N LEU A 185 -0.26 19.19 -13.55
CA LEU A 185 0.69 18.64 -14.52
C LEU A 185 0.15 17.38 -15.23
N ARG A 186 -0.80 16.68 -14.63
CA ARG A 186 -1.45 15.49 -15.21
C ARG A 186 -2.77 15.78 -15.93
N ALA A 187 -3.29 16.99 -15.80
CA ALA A 187 -4.60 17.37 -16.38
C ALA A 187 -4.60 17.43 -17.91
N LYS A 188 -3.44 17.43 -18.55
CA LYS A 188 -3.26 17.56 -19.99
C LYS A 188 -2.38 16.46 -20.55
N ASN A 189 -2.61 16.10 -21.81
CA ASN A 189 -1.77 15.15 -22.54
C ASN A 189 -0.41 15.76 -22.96
N ASP A 190 -0.40 17.07 -23.26
CA ASP A 190 0.83 17.80 -23.54
C ASP A 190 1.44 18.35 -22.26
N PHE A 191 2.65 17.90 -21.94
CA PHE A 191 3.32 18.26 -20.69
C PHE A 191 3.68 19.76 -20.61
N ARG A 192 4.05 20.40 -21.74
CA ARG A 192 4.31 21.85 -21.75
C ARG A 192 3.07 22.66 -21.48
N GLU A 193 1.94 22.30 -22.15
CA GLU A 193 0.65 22.94 -21.90
C GLU A 193 0.20 22.74 -20.43
N ALA A 194 0.52 21.57 -19.85
CA ALA A 194 0.24 21.29 -18.45
C ALA A 194 1.06 22.18 -17.50
N VAL A 195 2.37 22.35 -17.78
CA VAL A 195 3.25 23.24 -17.01
C VAL A 195 2.77 24.68 -17.06
N GLU A 196 2.48 25.23 -18.26
CA GLU A 196 1.94 26.59 -18.42
C GLU A 196 0.60 26.77 -17.68
N GLY A 197 -0.22 25.72 -17.69
CA GLY A 197 -1.48 25.69 -16.94
C GLY A 197 -1.29 25.67 -15.43
N ALA A 198 -0.34 24.90 -14.92
CA ALA A 198 0.00 24.83 -13.52
C ALA A 198 0.57 26.15 -13.00
N ASP A 199 1.54 26.74 -13.71
CA ASP A 199 2.13 28.04 -13.39
C ASP A 199 1.07 29.14 -13.27
N ARG A 200 0.19 29.23 -14.27
CA ARG A 200 -0.92 30.19 -14.25
C ARG A 200 -1.84 29.97 -13.05
N ARG A 201 -2.23 28.73 -12.77
CA ARG A 201 -3.13 28.42 -11.66
C ARG A 201 -2.50 28.67 -10.28
N VAL A 202 -1.21 28.47 -10.13
CA VAL A 202 -0.47 28.82 -8.91
C VAL A 202 -0.57 30.32 -8.64
N CYS A 203 -0.40 31.16 -9.70
CA CYS A 203 -0.51 32.63 -9.59
C CYS A 203 -1.95 33.13 -9.38
N GLU A 204 -2.92 32.52 -10.09
CA GLU A 204 -4.33 32.96 -10.08
C GLU A 204 -5.09 32.54 -8.83
N ARG A 205 -4.56 31.62 -8.03
CA ARG A 205 -5.23 31.17 -6.81
C ARG A 205 -5.36 32.32 -5.82
N ARG A 206 -6.52 32.34 -5.15
CA ARG A 206 -6.90 33.41 -4.21
C ARG A 206 -5.77 33.72 -3.24
N PRO A 207 -5.51 35.02 -2.96
CA PRO A 207 -4.60 35.41 -1.88
C PRO A 207 -4.95 34.66 -0.60
N GLY A 208 -3.94 34.12 0.08
CA GLY A 208 -4.13 33.36 1.32
C GLY A 208 -4.10 31.84 1.18
N ILE A 209 -4.30 31.28 -0.03
CA ILE A 209 -4.15 29.80 -0.22
C ILE A 209 -2.69 29.40 -0.07
N TYR A 210 -1.79 30.11 -0.74
CA TYR A 210 -0.34 29.93 -0.64
C TYR A 210 0.35 31.20 -0.15
N SER A 211 1.54 31.06 0.47
CA SER A 211 2.35 32.24 0.75
C SER A 211 2.97 32.80 -0.53
N PRO A 212 3.31 34.10 -0.58
CA PRO A 212 4.04 34.66 -1.72
C PRO A 212 5.36 33.92 -1.99
N ASP A 213 6.11 33.57 -0.96
CA ASP A 213 7.39 32.85 -1.07
C ASP A 213 7.20 31.44 -1.64
N HIS A 214 6.09 30.75 -1.30
CA HIS A 214 5.76 29.44 -1.88
C HIS A 214 5.42 29.54 -3.36
N ILE A 215 4.71 30.60 -3.77
CA ILE A 215 4.36 30.85 -5.17
C ILE A 215 5.63 31.10 -5.97
N GLU A 216 6.50 32.01 -5.52
CA GLU A 216 7.75 32.37 -6.20
C GLU A 216 8.66 31.14 -6.34
N ALA A 217 8.88 30.41 -5.25
CA ALA A 217 9.70 29.18 -5.29
C ALA A 217 9.11 28.09 -6.23
N MET A 218 7.79 27.93 -6.27
CA MET A 218 7.15 26.96 -7.15
C MET A 218 7.23 27.39 -8.62
N GLN A 219 7.09 28.68 -8.92
CA GLN A 219 7.30 29.19 -10.26
C GLN A 219 8.73 28.99 -10.76
N ASP A 220 9.73 29.25 -9.91
CA ASP A 220 11.12 28.95 -10.23
C ASP A 220 11.32 27.46 -10.59
N ILE A 221 10.62 26.55 -9.90
CA ILE A 221 10.65 25.12 -10.17
C ILE A 221 9.99 24.80 -11.52
N LEU A 222 8.84 25.42 -11.81
CA LEU A 222 8.12 25.21 -13.08
C LEU A 222 8.83 25.84 -14.29
N HIS A 223 9.82 26.70 -14.07
CA HIS A 223 10.69 27.26 -15.12
C HIS A 223 12.08 26.59 -15.20
N ASP A 224 12.39 25.63 -14.31
CA ASP A 224 13.66 24.92 -14.30
C ASP A 224 13.60 23.68 -15.21
N GLU A 225 14.26 23.75 -16.36
CA GLU A 225 14.25 22.67 -17.37
C GLU A 225 14.77 21.33 -16.84
N GLU A 226 15.72 21.30 -15.91
CA GLU A 226 16.23 20.05 -15.33
C GLU A 226 15.14 19.39 -14.48
N THR A 227 14.48 20.13 -13.63
CA THR A 227 13.35 19.66 -12.81
C THR A 227 12.17 19.21 -13.68
N LEU A 228 11.85 19.96 -14.74
CA LEU A 228 10.76 19.58 -15.65
C LEU A 228 11.08 18.29 -16.42
N ASN A 229 12.33 18.09 -16.83
CA ASN A 229 12.75 16.85 -17.48
C ASN A 229 12.65 15.63 -16.53
N ASP A 230 12.99 15.81 -15.24
CA ASP A 230 12.82 14.78 -14.22
C ASP A 230 11.32 14.48 -13.99
N LEU A 231 10.46 15.49 -13.96
CA LEU A 231 9.00 15.34 -13.77
C LEU A 231 8.30 14.70 -14.98
N ALA A 232 8.76 15.03 -16.21
CA ALA A 232 8.26 14.44 -17.44
C ALA A 232 8.70 13.00 -17.64
N GLY A 233 9.79 12.58 -17.00
CA GLY A 233 10.36 11.24 -17.09
C GLY A 233 9.45 10.18 -16.48
N ALA A 234 9.44 8.97 -17.07
CA ALA A 234 8.75 7.83 -16.49
C ALA A 234 9.30 7.42 -15.09
N HIS A 235 10.48 7.94 -14.75
CA HIS A 235 11.22 7.62 -13.53
C HIS A 235 11.78 8.90 -12.91
N ILE A 236 11.10 9.39 -11.88
CA ILE A 236 11.62 10.50 -11.09
C ILE A 236 12.89 10.06 -10.37
N ARG A 237 13.97 10.79 -10.58
CA ARG A 237 15.20 10.62 -9.82
C ARG A 237 14.96 11.11 -8.40
N LEU A 238 14.96 10.16 -7.48
CA LEU A 238 14.83 10.52 -6.08
C LEU A 238 16.06 11.25 -5.59
N PRO A 239 15.88 12.30 -4.75
CA PRO A 239 16.98 13.12 -4.26
C PRO A 239 18.10 12.29 -3.64
N ALA A 240 19.35 12.67 -3.89
CA ALA A 240 20.52 11.91 -3.43
C ALA A 240 20.61 11.83 -1.90
N PHE A 241 20.03 12.80 -1.17
CA PHE A 241 20.02 12.79 0.29
C PHE A 241 19.06 11.72 0.83
N VAL A 242 17.93 11.47 0.17
CA VAL A 242 17.00 10.40 0.53
C VAL A 242 17.72 9.06 0.57
N ARG A 243 18.60 8.83 -0.41
CA ARG A 243 19.46 7.65 -0.40
C ARG A 243 20.51 7.68 0.71
N ARG A 244 21.03 8.86 1.09
CA ARG A 244 22.08 8.97 2.12
C ARG A 244 21.56 8.76 3.53
N ARG A 245 20.45 9.33 3.90
CA ARG A 245 19.90 9.25 5.25
C ARG A 245 19.03 8.00 5.45
N TYR A 246 17.97 7.87 4.69
CA TYR A 246 17.03 6.75 4.81
C TYR A 246 17.52 5.49 4.11
N GLY A 247 18.39 5.62 3.10
CA GLY A 247 19.03 4.49 2.43
C GLY A 247 19.95 3.68 3.35
N ASN A 248 20.33 4.22 4.51
CA ASN A 248 21.14 3.53 5.52
C ASN A 248 20.38 3.23 6.82
N GLN A 249 19.17 3.78 7.00
CA GLN A 249 18.34 3.47 8.17
C GLN A 249 17.72 2.08 7.99
N ILE A 250 18.34 1.13 8.68
CA ILE A 250 17.83 -0.25 8.74
C ILE A 250 16.84 -0.32 9.89
N LEU A 251 15.64 -0.76 9.61
CA LEU A 251 14.60 -0.99 10.60
C LEU A 251 14.96 -2.20 11.47
N THR A 252 14.69 -2.10 12.75
CA THR A 252 14.64 -3.25 13.62
C THR A 252 13.49 -4.19 13.25
N PRO A 253 13.50 -5.47 13.65
CA PRO A 253 12.36 -6.37 13.41
C PRO A 253 11.03 -5.79 13.96
N GLN A 254 11.06 -5.16 15.13
CA GLN A 254 9.88 -4.54 15.75
C GLN A 254 9.36 -3.34 14.98
N GLU A 255 10.24 -2.50 14.44
CA GLU A 255 9.84 -1.41 13.55
C GLU A 255 9.25 -1.95 12.26
N THR A 256 9.86 -2.96 11.64
CA THR A 256 9.33 -3.62 10.44
C THR A 256 7.93 -4.20 10.70
N ILE A 257 7.72 -4.84 11.84
CA ILE A 257 6.41 -5.35 12.26
C ILE A 257 5.40 -4.19 12.40
N ARG A 258 5.77 -3.07 13.05
CA ARG A 258 4.88 -1.90 13.21
C ARG A 258 4.49 -1.28 11.87
N PHE A 259 5.45 -1.08 10.98
CA PHE A 259 5.18 -0.62 9.62
C PHE A 259 4.25 -1.58 8.87
N SER A 260 4.54 -2.87 8.91
CA SER A 260 3.72 -3.88 8.25
C SER A 260 2.31 -3.94 8.83
N THR A 261 2.16 -3.74 10.14
CA THR A 261 0.85 -3.66 10.80
C THR A 261 0.08 -2.42 10.32
N LEU A 262 0.72 -1.25 10.29
CA LEU A 262 0.12 -0.03 9.76
C LEU A 262 -0.41 -0.24 8.33
N PHE A 263 0.42 -0.80 7.46
CA PHE A 263 0.03 -1.01 6.07
C PHE A 263 -0.97 -2.13 5.88
N GLY A 264 -0.89 -3.21 6.66
CA GLY A 264 -1.92 -4.25 6.69
C GLY A 264 -3.29 -3.67 7.04
N HIS A 265 -3.33 -2.77 8.02
CA HIS A 265 -4.57 -2.07 8.37
C HIS A 265 -5.08 -1.16 7.25
N ILE A 266 -4.21 -0.45 6.54
CA ILE A 266 -4.59 0.35 5.37
C ILE A 266 -5.16 -0.54 4.26
N ILE A 267 -4.51 -1.66 3.95
CA ILE A 267 -4.98 -2.66 2.97
C ILE A 267 -6.35 -3.22 3.38
N ASP A 268 -6.47 -3.62 4.63
CA ASP A 268 -7.70 -4.18 5.17
C ASP A 268 -8.86 -3.19 5.14
N SER A 269 -8.58 -1.88 5.25
CA SER A 269 -9.59 -0.81 5.21
C SER A 269 -10.17 -0.57 3.81
N CYS A 270 -9.56 -1.11 2.74
CA CYS A 270 -10.13 -1.08 1.38
C CYS A 270 -11.54 -1.69 1.35
N SER A 271 -11.81 -2.66 2.23
CA SER A 271 -13.14 -3.26 2.35
C SER A 271 -13.54 -3.35 3.82
N PRO A 272 -14.75 -2.94 4.21
CA PRO A 272 -15.23 -3.05 5.60
C PRO A 272 -15.29 -4.49 6.10
N PHE A 273 -15.18 -5.44 5.17
CA PHE A 273 -15.26 -6.88 5.46
C PHE A 273 -13.91 -7.52 5.73
N THR A 274 -12.83 -6.79 5.45
CA THR A 274 -11.46 -7.25 5.66
C THR A 274 -10.73 -6.45 6.74
N ALA A 275 -11.41 -5.51 7.39
CA ALA A 275 -10.81 -4.55 8.33
C ALA A 275 -9.87 -5.15 9.40
N THR A 276 -9.96 -6.45 9.66
CA THR A 276 -9.12 -7.16 10.63
C THR A 276 -8.56 -8.48 10.11
N HIS A 277 -8.72 -8.73 8.80
CA HIS A 277 -8.34 -10.00 8.17
C HIS A 277 -6.85 -10.26 8.27
N SER A 278 -6.03 -9.34 7.77
CA SER A 278 -4.57 -9.50 7.77
C SER A 278 -4.02 -9.68 9.20
N THR A 279 -4.62 -8.99 10.18
CA THR A 279 -4.28 -9.19 11.60
C THR A 279 -4.58 -10.61 12.06
N GLY A 280 -5.76 -11.12 11.75
CA GLY A 280 -6.16 -12.49 12.07
C GLY A 280 -5.25 -13.53 11.43
N VAL A 281 -4.95 -13.37 10.14
CA VAL A 281 -4.06 -14.26 9.38
C VAL A 281 -2.63 -14.24 9.96
N ALA A 282 -2.07 -13.06 10.23
CA ALA A 282 -0.71 -12.92 10.75
C ALA A 282 -0.55 -13.59 12.12
N HIS A 283 -1.45 -13.32 13.05
CA HIS A 283 -1.40 -13.93 14.39
C HIS A 283 -1.64 -15.44 14.36
N MET A 284 -2.59 -15.89 13.55
CA MET A 284 -2.88 -17.30 13.34
C MET A 284 -1.69 -18.04 12.73
N ALA A 285 -1.05 -17.47 11.70
CA ALA A 285 0.11 -18.03 11.05
C ALA A 285 1.29 -18.15 12.03
N VAL A 286 1.56 -17.12 12.83
CA VAL A 286 2.61 -17.15 13.87
C VAL A 286 2.32 -18.22 14.92
N ALA A 287 1.08 -18.32 15.39
CA ALA A 287 0.72 -19.32 16.39
C ALA A 287 0.90 -20.75 15.83
N LEU A 288 0.46 -21.01 14.61
CA LEU A 288 0.65 -22.29 13.93
C LEU A 288 2.14 -22.56 13.63
N GLY A 289 2.90 -21.53 13.23
CA GLY A 289 4.35 -21.61 13.00
C GLY A 289 5.12 -21.99 14.26
N ARG A 290 4.74 -21.50 15.43
CA ARG A 290 5.32 -21.91 16.73
C ARG A 290 5.14 -23.39 16.99
N LEU A 291 3.98 -23.94 16.68
CA LEU A 291 3.70 -25.38 16.85
C LEU A 291 4.55 -26.25 15.91
N THR A 292 5.05 -25.70 14.80
CA THR A 292 6.00 -26.40 13.91
C THR A 292 7.46 -26.26 14.33
N GLY A 293 7.77 -25.49 15.38
CA GLY A 293 9.13 -25.29 15.88
C GLY A 293 9.91 -24.19 15.15
N MET A 294 9.25 -23.27 14.44
CA MET A 294 9.92 -22.13 13.78
C MET A 294 10.60 -21.21 14.80
N GLY A 295 11.80 -20.73 14.46
CA GLY A 295 12.54 -19.76 15.27
C GLY A 295 11.93 -18.36 15.21
N GLN A 296 12.32 -17.49 16.16
CA GLN A 296 11.71 -16.14 16.29
C GLN A 296 11.86 -15.29 15.03
N ASP A 297 13.01 -15.29 14.35
CA ASP A 297 13.24 -14.53 13.11
C ASP A 297 12.28 -14.98 11.98
N ASP A 298 11.99 -16.28 11.92
CA ASP A 298 11.03 -16.84 10.97
C ASP A 298 9.60 -16.46 11.35
N LEU A 299 9.28 -16.47 12.64
CA LEU A 299 7.97 -16.05 13.14
C LEU A 299 7.71 -14.56 12.88
N ASP A 300 8.70 -13.70 13.08
CA ASP A 300 8.62 -12.27 12.78
C ASP A 300 8.43 -12.04 11.27
N THR A 301 9.16 -12.78 10.43
CA THR A 301 9.00 -12.75 8.97
C THR A 301 7.60 -13.25 8.56
N LEU A 302 7.11 -14.31 9.20
CA LEU A 302 5.78 -14.86 8.93
C LEU A 302 4.67 -13.89 9.32
N PHE A 303 4.85 -13.17 10.45
CA PHE A 303 3.94 -12.11 10.85
C PHE A 303 3.86 -11.01 9.77
N VAL A 304 5.02 -10.50 9.33
CA VAL A 304 5.10 -9.48 8.27
C VAL A 304 4.46 -9.99 6.97
N ALA A 305 4.73 -11.24 6.59
CA ALA A 305 4.09 -11.87 5.43
C ALA A 305 2.57 -11.94 5.58
N GLY A 306 2.07 -12.26 6.77
CA GLY A 306 0.64 -12.30 7.07
C GLY A 306 -0.04 -10.94 7.00
N MET A 307 0.62 -9.89 7.51
CA MET A 307 0.10 -8.53 7.42
C MET A 307 0.04 -8.00 5.99
N LEU A 308 0.97 -8.41 5.11
CA LEU A 308 1.15 -7.85 3.78
C LEU A 308 0.74 -8.78 2.63
N HIS A 309 0.24 -10.01 2.91
CA HIS A 309 -0.06 -11.01 1.87
C HIS A 309 -1.02 -10.50 0.79
N ASP A 310 -1.93 -9.65 1.16
CA ASP A 310 -3.00 -9.09 0.35
C ASP A 310 -2.74 -7.66 -0.18
N ILE A 311 -1.51 -7.14 -0.07
CA ILE A 311 -1.18 -5.78 -0.54
C ILE A 311 -1.57 -5.55 -2.01
N GLY A 312 -1.52 -6.58 -2.83
CA GLY A 312 -1.94 -6.51 -4.23
C GLY A 312 -3.42 -6.23 -4.46
N LYS A 313 -4.27 -6.31 -3.42
CA LYS A 313 -5.67 -5.89 -3.49
C LYS A 313 -5.83 -4.39 -3.79
N LEU A 314 -4.83 -3.56 -3.43
CA LEU A 314 -4.80 -2.15 -3.80
C LEU A 314 -4.85 -1.92 -5.32
N GLY A 315 -4.38 -2.87 -6.12
CA GLY A 315 -4.43 -2.82 -7.59
C GLY A 315 -5.66 -3.50 -8.21
N ILE A 316 -6.66 -3.88 -7.40
CA ILE A 316 -7.90 -4.51 -7.88
C ILE A 316 -9.05 -3.52 -7.73
N PRO A 317 -9.87 -3.31 -8.77
CA PRO A 317 -11.03 -2.41 -8.67
C PRO A 317 -11.93 -2.78 -7.50
N LEU A 318 -12.26 -1.79 -6.66
CA LEU A 318 -13.06 -1.97 -5.44
C LEU A 318 -14.41 -2.62 -5.73
N ALA A 319 -15.03 -2.27 -6.86
CA ALA A 319 -16.30 -2.86 -7.30
C ALA A 319 -16.24 -4.39 -7.48
N LEU A 320 -15.05 -4.96 -7.77
CA LEU A 320 -14.86 -6.40 -7.85
C LEU A 320 -14.64 -7.02 -6.46
N LEU A 321 -13.91 -6.33 -5.59
CA LEU A 321 -13.66 -6.80 -4.22
C LEU A 321 -14.94 -6.79 -3.36
N GLU A 322 -15.81 -5.82 -3.58
CA GLU A 322 -17.07 -5.64 -2.84
C GLU A 322 -18.30 -6.24 -3.56
N LYS A 323 -18.11 -6.94 -4.67
CA LYS A 323 -19.22 -7.50 -5.43
C LYS A 323 -20.11 -8.42 -4.54
N PRO A 324 -21.38 -8.09 -4.39
CA PRO A 324 -22.29 -8.98 -3.66
C PRO A 324 -22.58 -10.23 -4.52
N GLY A 325 -22.04 -11.38 -4.10
CA GLY A 325 -22.25 -12.66 -4.77
C GLY A 325 -20.98 -13.26 -5.38
N GLN A 326 -21.17 -14.24 -6.25
CA GLN A 326 -20.04 -14.94 -6.91
C GLN A 326 -19.46 -14.09 -8.05
N LEU A 327 -18.14 -14.15 -8.19
CA LEU A 327 -17.43 -13.61 -9.35
C LEU A 327 -17.73 -14.46 -10.59
N THR A 328 -17.89 -13.83 -11.73
CA THR A 328 -17.99 -14.54 -13.01
C THR A 328 -16.63 -15.12 -13.43
N ASP A 329 -16.63 -15.99 -14.43
CA ASP A 329 -15.40 -16.57 -14.99
C ASP A 329 -14.47 -15.50 -15.60
N GLU A 330 -15.00 -14.33 -15.99
CA GLU A 330 -14.23 -13.20 -16.50
C GLU A 330 -13.70 -12.29 -15.39
N GLU A 331 -14.38 -12.21 -14.25
CA GLU A 331 -14.01 -11.38 -13.10
C GLU A 331 -12.99 -12.08 -12.20
N PHE A 332 -13.14 -13.39 -12.01
CA PHE A 332 -12.25 -14.16 -11.13
C PHE A 332 -10.77 -14.03 -11.48
N PRO A 333 -10.33 -14.10 -12.77
CA PRO A 333 -8.93 -13.87 -13.14
C PRO A 333 -8.42 -12.48 -12.77
N LYS A 334 -9.30 -11.45 -12.81
CA LYS A 334 -8.94 -10.06 -12.42
C LYS A 334 -8.64 -9.99 -10.93
N VAL A 335 -9.47 -10.63 -10.09
CA VAL A 335 -9.24 -10.68 -8.65
C VAL A 335 -8.01 -11.54 -8.30
N LYS A 336 -7.78 -12.67 -8.98
CA LYS A 336 -6.57 -13.49 -8.80
C LYS A 336 -5.26 -12.73 -8.96
N ARG A 337 -5.26 -11.68 -9.78
CA ARG A 337 -4.07 -10.84 -9.99
C ARG A 337 -3.53 -10.21 -8.71
N HIS A 338 -4.33 -10.10 -7.64
CA HIS A 338 -3.81 -9.56 -6.39
C HIS A 338 -2.60 -10.36 -5.85
N ALA A 339 -2.59 -11.70 -6.02
CA ALA A 339 -1.46 -12.51 -5.57
C ALA A 339 -0.18 -12.25 -6.39
N ASP A 340 -0.31 -12.06 -7.71
CA ASP A 340 0.80 -11.64 -8.57
C ASP A 340 1.31 -10.25 -8.17
N LEU A 341 0.40 -9.31 -7.92
CA LEU A 341 0.72 -7.94 -7.50
C LEU A 341 1.36 -7.91 -6.12
N SER A 342 0.82 -8.66 -5.14
CA SER A 342 1.43 -8.78 -3.81
C SER A 342 2.87 -9.25 -3.92
N ARG A 343 3.10 -10.31 -4.68
CA ARG A 343 4.44 -10.81 -4.91
C ARG A 343 5.35 -9.78 -5.57
N LEU A 344 4.88 -9.15 -6.66
CA LEU A 344 5.65 -8.15 -7.40
C LEU A 344 6.09 -6.98 -6.52
N TRP A 345 5.18 -6.46 -5.68
CA TRP A 345 5.46 -5.30 -4.84
C TRP A 345 6.32 -5.65 -3.64
N LEU A 346 6.14 -6.83 -3.06
CA LEU A 346 6.99 -7.30 -1.96
C LEU A 346 8.39 -7.69 -2.44
N ASP A 347 8.54 -8.31 -3.63
CA ASP A 347 9.84 -8.60 -4.25
C ASP A 347 10.65 -7.33 -4.56
N ALA A 348 9.97 -6.21 -4.70
CA ALA A 348 10.61 -4.93 -4.97
C ALA A 348 11.28 -4.30 -3.72
N VAL A 349 11.02 -4.84 -2.51
CA VAL A 349 11.64 -4.40 -1.26
C VAL A 349 12.85 -5.29 -0.95
N PRO A 350 14.09 -4.77 -1.05
CA PRO A 350 15.27 -5.56 -0.67
C PRO A 350 15.18 -6.05 0.78
N GLY A 351 15.34 -7.34 0.99
CA GLY A 351 15.20 -8.01 2.28
C GLY A 351 13.80 -8.61 2.53
N PHE A 352 12.83 -8.39 1.62
CA PHE A 352 11.50 -9.01 1.68
C PHE A 352 11.37 -10.28 0.81
N GLU A 353 12.47 -10.85 0.32
CA GLU A 353 12.44 -12.05 -0.54
C GLU A 353 11.62 -13.18 0.12
N ARG A 354 11.79 -13.39 1.45
CA ARG A 354 11.04 -14.40 2.20
C ARG A 354 9.58 -13.97 2.41
N VAL A 355 9.34 -12.70 2.71
CA VAL A 355 7.99 -12.12 2.88
C VAL A 355 7.19 -12.28 1.60
N SER A 356 7.80 -11.97 0.44
CA SER A 356 7.20 -12.10 -0.88
C SER A 356 6.82 -13.54 -1.21
N VAL A 357 7.74 -14.49 -0.97
CA VAL A 357 7.49 -15.92 -1.23
C VAL A 357 6.41 -16.46 -0.28
N TRP A 358 6.46 -16.11 1.00
CA TRP A 358 5.55 -16.66 2.00
C TRP A 358 4.15 -16.05 1.91
N GLY A 359 4.06 -14.72 1.83
CA GLY A 359 2.80 -14.01 1.68
C GLY A 359 2.20 -14.18 0.29
N GLY A 360 2.99 -13.94 -0.78
CA GLY A 360 2.50 -14.07 -2.16
C GLY A 360 2.14 -15.49 -2.60
N GLY A 361 2.57 -16.52 -1.82
CA GLY A 361 2.25 -17.92 -2.08
C GLY A 361 1.04 -18.47 -1.32
N HIS A 362 0.27 -17.64 -0.61
CA HIS A 362 -0.86 -18.10 0.22
C HIS A 362 -2.01 -18.76 -0.57
N HIS A 363 -2.10 -18.54 -1.86
CA HIS A 363 -3.05 -19.20 -2.74
C HIS A 363 -2.46 -20.38 -3.56
N GLU A 364 -1.21 -20.76 -3.31
CA GLU A 364 -0.66 -21.98 -3.86
C GLU A 364 -1.34 -23.22 -3.26
N ARG A 365 -1.42 -24.30 -4.05
CA ARG A 365 -2.09 -25.53 -3.65
C ARG A 365 -1.18 -26.73 -3.88
N LEU A 366 -1.18 -27.68 -2.96
CA LEU A 366 -0.32 -28.86 -3.07
C LEU A 366 -0.57 -29.69 -4.33
N ASP A 367 -1.78 -29.61 -4.93
CA ASP A 367 -2.12 -30.27 -6.20
C ASP A 367 -1.52 -29.56 -7.45
N GLY A 368 -0.87 -28.39 -7.27
CA GLY A 368 -0.28 -27.61 -8.35
C GLY A 368 -1.28 -26.77 -9.15
N LYS A 369 -2.54 -26.69 -8.71
CA LYS A 369 -3.59 -25.88 -9.35
C LYS A 369 -3.81 -24.54 -8.65
N GLY A 370 -2.94 -24.18 -7.70
CA GLY A 370 -2.89 -22.89 -7.05
C GLY A 370 -2.36 -21.78 -7.96
N TYR A 371 -2.17 -20.62 -7.39
CA TYR A 371 -1.62 -19.44 -8.07
C TYR A 371 -0.81 -18.61 -7.07
N PRO A 372 0.10 -17.73 -7.48
CA PRO A 372 0.34 -17.28 -8.85
C PRO A 372 1.28 -18.16 -9.68
N LEU A 373 2.10 -19.03 -9.08
CA LEU A 373 3.13 -19.80 -9.77
C LEU A 373 2.72 -21.22 -10.15
N GLY A 374 1.67 -21.76 -9.53
CA GLY A 374 1.25 -23.15 -9.69
C GLY A 374 2.26 -24.14 -9.10
N LEU A 375 2.86 -23.80 -7.96
CA LEU A 375 3.80 -24.65 -7.23
C LEU A 375 3.07 -25.90 -6.72
N LYS A 376 3.81 -27.04 -6.62
CA LYS A 376 3.23 -28.32 -6.25
C LYS A 376 3.99 -28.97 -5.09
N GLY A 377 3.26 -29.51 -4.13
CA GLY A 377 3.82 -30.30 -3.04
C GLY A 377 4.92 -29.55 -2.29
N GLU A 378 6.12 -30.13 -2.26
CA GLU A 378 7.28 -29.57 -1.54
C GLU A 378 7.91 -28.34 -2.22
N GLU A 379 7.50 -27.99 -3.45
CA GLU A 379 7.90 -26.72 -4.07
C GLU A 379 7.30 -25.52 -3.30
N ILE A 380 6.20 -25.74 -2.54
CA ILE A 380 5.59 -24.71 -1.68
C ILE A 380 6.30 -24.75 -0.34
N PRO A 381 7.03 -23.67 0.07
CA PRO A 381 7.71 -23.61 1.35
C PRO A 381 6.74 -23.82 2.53
N LEU A 382 7.20 -24.41 3.62
CA LEU A 382 6.39 -24.63 4.81
C LEU A 382 5.68 -23.34 5.31
N PRO A 383 6.34 -22.16 5.38
CA PRO A 383 5.65 -20.95 5.78
C PRO A 383 4.50 -20.54 4.85
N SER A 384 4.63 -20.73 3.52
CA SER A 384 3.53 -20.47 2.58
C SER A 384 2.35 -21.43 2.78
N ARG A 385 2.62 -22.69 3.14
CA ARG A 385 1.55 -23.66 3.50
C ARG A 385 0.86 -23.28 4.81
N ILE A 386 1.62 -22.74 5.78
CA ILE A 386 1.07 -22.19 7.03
C ILE A 386 0.17 -21.00 6.71
N MET A 387 0.64 -20.07 5.85
CA MET A 387 -0.14 -18.92 5.39
C MET A 387 -1.44 -19.35 4.74
N ALA A 388 -1.42 -20.33 3.84
CA ALA A 388 -2.62 -20.82 3.15
C ALA A 388 -3.69 -21.37 4.12
N ILE A 389 -3.26 -22.08 5.17
CA ILE A 389 -4.19 -22.59 6.19
C ILE A 389 -4.72 -21.45 7.07
N ALA A 390 -3.85 -20.52 7.49
CA ALA A 390 -4.23 -19.38 8.31
C ALA A 390 -5.23 -18.46 7.58
N ASP A 391 -4.98 -18.18 6.31
CA ASP A 391 -5.89 -17.38 5.46
C ASP A 391 -7.24 -18.07 5.30
N VAL A 392 -7.27 -19.32 4.87
CA VAL A 392 -8.53 -20.08 4.69
C VAL A 392 -9.33 -20.15 6.00
N PHE A 393 -8.69 -20.50 7.12
CA PHE A 393 -9.40 -20.62 8.39
C PHE A 393 -9.93 -19.27 8.87
N THR A 394 -9.12 -18.21 8.78
CA THR A 394 -9.54 -16.84 9.12
C THR A 394 -10.71 -16.40 8.25
N ALA A 395 -10.61 -16.56 6.93
CA ALA A 395 -11.68 -16.20 5.99
C ALA A 395 -12.99 -16.96 6.21
N LEU A 396 -12.95 -18.22 6.69
CA LEU A 396 -14.13 -19.01 7.01
C LEU A 396 -14.80 -18.55 8.30
N THR A 397 -14.03 -18.13 9.30
CA THR A 397 -14.50 -17.78 10.64
C THR A 397 -14.86 -16.30 10.80
N GLU A 398 -14.56 -15.46 9.81
CA GLU A 398 -14.93 -14.04 9.77
C GLU A 398 -16.37 -13.82 9.28
N ASP A 399 -17.02 -12.80 9.84
CA ASP A 399 -18.26 -12.26 9.31
C ASP A 399 -18.01 -11.59 7.95
N ARG A 400 -18.84 -11.93 6.98
CA ARG A 400 -18.86 -11.32 5.64
C ARG A 400 -20.23 -10.67 5.40
N PRO A 401 -20.39 -9.70 4.47
CA PRO A 401 -21.66 -8.98 4.26
C PRO A 401 -22.87 -9.87 4.05
N TYR A 402 -22.63 -10.99 3.39
CA TYR A 402 -23.65 -11.95 2.95
C TYR A 402 -23.63 -13.26 3.76
N ARG A 403 -22.74 -13.39 4.77
CA ARG A 403 -22.57 -14.61 5.54
C ARG A 403 -21.94 -14.34 6.92
N LYS A 404 -22.55 -14.82 7.99
CA LYS A 404 -21.88 -14.90 9.30
C LYS A 404 -20.66 -15.82 9.23
N GLY A 405 -19.63 -15.51 10.01
CA GLY A 405 -18.50 -16.38 10.21
C GLY A 405 -18.95 -17.77 10.69
N MET A 406 -18.29 -18.80 10.19
CA MET A 406 -18.53 -20.17 10.62
C MET A 406 -17.99 -20.38 12.02
N THR A 407 -18.59 -21.31 12.76
CA THR A 407 -17.99 -21.81 13.99
C THR A 407 -16.66 -22.53 13.67
N PRO A 408 -15.68 -22.57 14.61
CA PRO A 408 -14.44 -23.29 14.38
C PRO A 408 -14.64 -24.76 13.95
N PRO A 409 -15.56 -25.55 14.53
CA PRO A 409 -15.83 -26.91 14.04
C PRO A 409 -16.33 -27.00 12.60
N GLU A 410 -17.10 -26.00 12.12
CA GLU A 410 -17.56 -25.93 10.74
C GLU A 410 -16.41 -25.58 9.78
N ALA A 411 -15.59 -24.61 10.14
CA ALA A 411 -14.41 -24.23 9.37
C ALA A 411 -13.42 -25.40 9.26
N LEU A 412 -13.17 -26.12 10.34
CA LEU A 412 -12.30 -27.31 10.33
C LEU A 412 -12.82 -28.42 9.41
N ARG A 413 -14.14 -28.61 9.30
CA ARG A 413 -14.69 -29.58 8.34
C ARG A 413 -14.35 -29.21 6.89
N ILE A 414 -14.40 -27.92 6.56
CA ILE A 414 -14.02 -27.44 5.21
C ILE A 414 -12.52 -27.61 4.98
N VAL A 415 -11.67 -27.19 5.94
CA VAL A 415 -10.21 -27.37 5.86
C VAL A 415 -9.85 -28.84 5.64
N LYS A 416 -10.43 -29.76 6.41
CA LYS A 416 -10.27 -31.22 6.20
C LYS A 416 -10.73 -31.69 4.81
N GLY A 417 -11.79 -31.09 4.28
CA GLY A 417 -12.24 -31.33 2.90
C GLY A 417 -11.21 -30.89 1.86
N MET A 418 -10.62 -29.71 2.05
CA MET A 418 -9.57 -29.18 1.16
C MET A 418 -8.29 -30.03 1.21
N VAL A 419 -7.92 -30.56 2.38
CA VAL A 419 -6.81 -31.51 2.51
C VAL A 419 -7.07 -32.79 1.71
N LYS A 420 -8.26 -33.36 1.81
CA LYS A 420 -8.63 -34.55 1.01
C LYS A 420 -8.57 -34.30 -0.50
N GLN A 421 -8.78 -33.07 -0.93
CA GLN A 421 -8.69 -32.65 -2.32
C GLN A 421 -7.24 -32.33 -2.76
N GLY A 422 -6.28 -32.43 -1.86
CA GLY A 422 -4.88 -32.09 -2.15
C GLY A 422 -4.61 -30.59 -2.23
N HIS A 423 -5.47 -29.74 -1.65
CA HIS A 423 -5.28 -28.29 -1.68
C HIS A 423 -4.36 -27.82 -0.56
N LEU A 424 -4.57 -28.29 0.67
CA LEU A 424 -3.88 -27.86 1.88
C LEU A 424 -3.03 -28.99 2.47
N ASP A 425 -2.08 -28.61 3.34
CA ASP A 425 -1.19 -29.51 4.02
C ASP A 425 -1.90 -30.29 5.13
N GLY A 426 -1.77 -31.64 5.10
CA GLY A 426 -2.45 -32.52 6.03
C GLY A 426 -1.89 -32.48 7.45
N ASP A 427 -0.57 -32.32 7.60
CA ASP A 427 0.08 -32.28 8.92
C ASP A 427 -0.20 -30.95 9.63
N LEU A 428 -0.14 -29.83 8.90
CA LEU A 428 -0.55 -28.53 9.42
C LEU A 428 -2.05 -28.50 9.75
N SER A 429 -2.91 -29.12 8.93
CA SER A 429 -4.33 -29.25 9.24
C SER A 429 -4.58 -30.07 10.49
N ARG A 430 -3.76 -31.07 10.77
CA ARG A 430 -3.83 -31.86 12.02
C ARG A 430 -3.46 -30.99 13.21
N LEU A 431 -2.33 -30.26 13.14
CA LEU A 431 -1.94 -29.31 14.19
C LEU A 431 -3.04 -28.27 14.45
N LEU A 432 -3.65 -27.70 13.40
CA LEU A 432 -4.79 -26.83 13.55
C LEU A 432 -5.96 -27.49 14.28
N CYS A 433 -6.28 -28.75 13.99
CA CYS A 433 -7.39 -29.45 14.65
C CYS A 433 -7.08 -29.77 16.12
N ASP A 434 -5.85 -30.16 16.40
CA ASP A 434 -5.42 -30.54 17.75
C ASP A 434 -5.33 -29.33 18.71
N HIS A 435 -5.11 -28.12 18.16
CA HIS A 435 -4.99 -26.86 18.89
C HIS A 435 -6.07 -25.83 18.50
N ALA A 436 -7.24 -26.27 18.02
CA ALA A 436 -8.23 -25.41 17.42
C ALA A 436 -8.73 -24.28 18.33
N ASP A 437 -8.99 -24.59 19.60
CA ASP A 437 -9.50 -23.60 20.56
C ASP A 437 -8.45 -22.52 20.88
N GLU A 438 -7.18 -22.92 21.04
CA GLU A 438 -6.07 -22.00 21.28
C GLU A 438 -5.84 -21.09 20.07
N LEU A 439 -5.75 -21.66 18.87
CA LEU A 439 -5.49 -20.93 17.64
C LEU A 439 -6.63 -19.99 17.28
N ASP A 440 -7.90 -20.42 17.47
CA ASP A 440 -9.05 -19.53 17.24
C ASP A 440 -9.13 -18.42 18.30
N ALA A 441 -8.79 -18.68 19.55
CA ALA A 441 -8.71 -17.64 20.58
C ALA A 441 -7.67 -16.56 20.23
N VAL A 442 -6.49 -16.95 19.74
CA VAL A 442 -5.44 -16.01 19.26
C VAL A 442 -5.97 -15.17 18.11
N ARG A 443 -6.55 -15.79 17.08
CA ARG A 443 -7.17 -15.09 15.94
C ARG A 443 -8.26 -14.12 16.41
N ALA A 444 -9.21 -14.61 17.18
CA ALA A 444 -10.38 -13.81 17.59
C ALA A 444 -10.00 -12.64 18.49
N SER A 445 -9.04 -12.81 19.42
CA SER A 445 -8.57 -11.75 20.31
C SER A 445 -7.83 -10.66 19.52
N SER A 446 -6.93 -11.04 18.61
CA SER A 446 -6.17 -10.09 17.80
C SER A 446 -7.08 -9.28 16.86
N GLN A 447 -8.06 -9.94 16.24
CA GLN A 447 -9.06 -9.25 15.42
C GLN A 447 -9.98 -8.34 16.24
N ALA A 448 -10.37 -8.74 17.44
CA ALA A 448 -11.18 -7.89 18.32
C ALA A 448 -10.41 -6.64 18.76
N GLU A 449 -9.10 -6.75 19.02
CA GLU A 449 -8.24 -5.62 19.33
C GLU A 449 -8.11 -4.67 18.12
N ALA A 450 -7.80 -5.20 16.94
CA ALA A 450 -7.71 -4.43 15.70
C ALA A 450 -9.04 -3.71 15.39
N ARG A 451 -10.18 -4.41 15.57
CA ARG A 451 -11.52 -3.81 15.36
C ARG A 451 -11.77 -2.63 16.28
N ARG A 452 -11.39 -2.71 17.56
CA ARG A 452 -11.46 -1.56 18.48
C ARG A 452 -10.61 -0.40 18.03
N GLY A 453 -9.39 -0.67 17.54
CA GLY A 453 -8.53 0.37 16.96
C GLY A 453 -9.15 1.05 15.76
N PHE A 454 -9.73 0.28 14.83
CA PHE A 454 -10.44 0.81 13.66
C PHE A 454 -11.67 1.64 14.06
N GLN A 455 -12.48 1.16 15.02
CA GLN A 455 -13.65 1.89 15.47
C GLN A 455 -13.24 3.23 16.12
N ALA A 456 -12.23 3.21 16.98
CA ALA A 456 -11.71 4.43 17.60
C ALA A 456 -11.18 5.44 16.54
N LEU A 457 -10.52 4.94 15.49
CA LEU A 457 -10.06 5.77 14.37
C LEU A 457 -11.25 6.36 13.59
N HIS A 458 -12.23 5.53 13.27
CA HIS A 458 -13.44 5.97 12.56
C HIS A 458 -14.20 7.03 13.37
N ASP A 459 -14.37 6.80 14.67
CA ASP A 459 -15.04 7.73 15.56
C ASP A 459 -14.27 9.06 15.65
N ALA A 460 -12.93 8.99 15.75
CA ALA A 460 -12.07 10.18 15.73
C ALA A 460 -12.11 10.94 14.39
N CYS A 461 -12.29 10.24 13.26
CA CYS A 461 -12.50 10.88 11.96
C CYS A 461 -13.89 11.50 11.81
N ALA A 462 -14.90 10.94 12.48
CA ALA A 462 -16.27 11.48 12.44
C ALA A 462 -16.41 12.79 13.25
N GLU A 463 -15.53 13.01 14.24
CA GLU A 463 -15.43 14.27 14.97
C GLU A 463 -14.55 15.23 14.18
N PRO A 464 -15.09 16.37 13.67
CA PRO A 464 -14.27 17.33 12.94
C PRO A 464 -13.15 17.87 13.86
N ASP A 465 -11.91 17.73 13.42
CA ASP A 465 -10.76 18.29 14.14
C ASP A 465 -10.87 19.82 14.16
N GLU A 466 -11.05 20.38 15.37
CA GLU A 466 -11.16 21.85 15.55
C GLU A 466 -9.94 22.60 15.03
N ARG A 467 -8.77 21.92 14.97
CA ARG A 467 -7.54 22.46 14.40
C ARG A 467 -7.60 22.64 12.89
N LEU A 468 -8.52 21.96 12.22
CA LEU A 468 -8.74 22.03 10.76
C LEU A 468 -9.92 22.94 10.38
N ARG A 469 -10.77 23.33 11.37
CA ARG A 469 -11.92 24.20 11.11
C ARG A 469 -11.49 25.59 10.68
N ASP A 470 -12.32 26.12 9.78
CA ASP A 470 -12.27 27.48 9.25
C ASP A 470 -12.53 28.56 10.28
#